data_397364a113995f533c8f98a52b9eebbf
#
_entry.id   397364a113995f533c8f98a52b9eebbf
#
_cell.length_a   1.000
_cell.length_b   1.000
_cell.length_c   1.000
_cell.angle_alpha   90.00
_cell.angle_beta   90.00
_cell.angle_gamma   90.00
#
_symmetry.space_group_name_H-M   'P 1'
#
loop_
_entity.id
_entity.type
_entity.pdbx_description
1 polymer ?
#
loop_
_entity_poly.entity_id
_entity_poly.type
_entity_poly.pdbx_seq_one_letter_code
_entity_poly.pdbx_strand_id
1 'polypeptide(L)' 'MKLVIQRVIHARLTVDGVLKGAIDRGMVVFVGFGKNDHESLIEPAVRKVLKLRIFADVHDKMNLSLLDISGGLM' A
#
# COMPACT_ATOMS: atom_id res chain seq x y z
N MET A 1 15.62 0.53 4.08
CA MET A 1 14.39 0.66 3.26
C MET A 1 13.43 1.62 3.93
N LYS A 2 12.85 2.49 3.14
CA LYS A 2 11.89 3.49 3.63
C LYS A 2 10.58 3.33 2.89
N LEU A 3 9.48 3.29 3.62
CA LEU A 3 8.14 3.19 3.06
C LEU A 3 7.34 4.44 3.40
N VAL A 4 6.67 5.00 2.39
CA VAL A 4 5.67 6.05 2.57
C VAL A 4 4.35 5.49 2.08
N ILE A 5 3.35 5.47 2.96
CA ILE A 5 2.07 4.84 2.70
C ILE A 5 0.99 5.91 2.62
N GLN A 6 0.19 5.86 1.55
CA GLN A 6 -0.93 6.77 1.36
C GLN A 6 -2.21 5.99 1.11
N ARG A 7 -3.24 6.27 1.90
CA ARG A 7 -4.58 5.73 1.67
C ARG A 7 -5.23 6.44 0.50
N VAL A 8 -5.91 5.67 -0.36
CA VAL A 8 -6.56 6.22 -1.54
C VAL A 8 -7.96 5.62 -1.72
N ILE A 9 -8.85 6.37 -2.37
CA ILE A 9 -10.14 5.84 -2.82
C ILE A 9 -10.01 5.24 -4.21
N HIS A 10 -9.03 5.69 -4.99
CA HIS A 10 -8.62 5.10 -6.24
C HIS A 10 -7.20 5.59 -6.57
N ALA A 11 -6.47 4.83 -7.36
CA ALA A 11 -5.17 5.23 -7.89
C ALA A 11 -4.95 4.61 -9.26
N ARG A 12 -4.17 5.31 -10.10
CA ARG A 12 -3.79 4.86 -11.43
C ARG A 12 -2.31 5.08 -11.65
N LEU A 13 -1.67 4.15 -12.34
CA LEU A 13 -0.29 4.29 -12.79
C LEU A 13 -0.28 4.32 -14.31
N THR A 14 0.21 5.43 -14.87
CA THR A 14 0.34 5.62 -16.31
C THR A 14 1.79 5.88 -16.64
N VAL A 15 2.31 5.18 -17.65
CA VAL A 15 3.67 5.35 -18.15
C VAL A 15 3.59 5.58 -19.67
N ASP A 16 4.16 6.69 -20.12
CA ASP A 16 4.14 7.10 -21.54
C ASP A 16 2.72 7.08 -22.14
N GLY A 17 1.74 7.54 -21.37
CA GLY A 17 0.34 7.59 -21.80
C GLY A 17 -0.40 6.25 -21.74
N VAL A 18 0.27 5.18 -21.30
CA VAL A 18 -0.32 3.84 -21.20
C VAL A 18 -0.62 3.50 -19.75
N LEU A 19 -1.84 3.09 -19.47
CA LEU A 19 -2.26 2.64 -18.14
C LEU A 19 -1.55 1.33 -17.79
N LYS A 20 -0.74 1.34 -16.73
CA LYS A 20 -0.01 0.16 -16.25
C LYS A 20 -0.67 -0.50 -15.06
N GLY A 21 -1.46 0.22 -14.31
CA GLY A 21 -2.18 -0.33 -13.16
C GLY A 21 -3.22 0.63 -12.65
N ALA A 22 -4.23 0.08 -11.98
CA ALA A 22 -5.27 0.86 -11.32
C ALA A 22 -5.81 0.07 -10.14
N ILE A 23 -6.15 0.77 -9.08
CA ILE A 23 -6.82 0.21 -7.90
C ILE A 23 -7.97 1.12 -7.51
N ASP A 24 -8.99 0.51 -6.88
CA ASP A 24 -10.03 1.25 -6.18
C ASP A 24 -9.56 1.56 -4.75
N ARG A 25 -10.42 1.50 -3.75
CA ARG A 25 -10.04 1.77 -2.36
C ARG A 25 -8.86 0.90 -1.93
N GLY A 26 -7.83 1.53 -1.40
CA GLY A 26 -6.66 0.80 -0.96
C GLY A 26 -5.53 1.73 -0.53
N MET A 27 -4.30 1.36 -0.83
CA MET A 27 -3.13 2.17 -0.51
C MET A 27 -2.11 2.19 -1.65
N VAL A 28 -1.41 3.31 -1.74
CA VAL A 28 -0.21 3.46 -2.56
C VAL A 28 1.00 3.45 -1.63
N VAL A 29 2.02 2.68 -1.97
CA VAL A 29 3.24 2.57 -1.19
C VAL A 29 4.41 3.06 -2.04
N PHE A 30 5.11 4.08 -1.56
CA PHE A 30 6.35 4.55 -2.14
C PHE A 30 7.51 3.90 -1.40
N VAL A 31 8.40 3.22 -2.13
CA VAL A 31 9.49 2.44 -1.54
C VAL A 31 10.82 3.05 -1.92
N GLY A 32 11.62 3.41 -0.91
CA GLY A 32 13.00 3.82 -1.09
C GLY A 32 13.95 2.76 -0.55
N PHE A 33 14.92 2.34 -1.38
CA PHE A 33 15.92 1.35 -0.97
C PHE A 33 17.24 2.03 -0.60
N GLY A 34 17.86 1.58 0.49
CA GLY A 34 19.19 1.97 0.89
C GLY A 34 20.25 1.00 0.35
N LYS A 35 21.54 1.39 0.47
CA LYS A 35 22.66 0.59 -0.03
C LYS A 35 22.78 -0.78 0.63
N ASN A 36 22.31 -0.90 1.86
CA ASN A 36 22.43 -2.13 2.65
C ASN A 36 21.12 -2.94 2.69
N ASP A 37 20.14 -2.55 1.91
CA ASP A 37 18.88 -3.28 1.86
C ASP A 37 18.99 -4.49 0.94
N HIS A 38 18.39 -5.59 1.36
CA HIS A 38 18.36 -6.84 0.63
C HIS A 38 16.93 -7.20 0.25
N GLU A 39 16.77 -7.97 -0.82
CA GLU A 39 15.45 -8.45 -1.27
C GLU A 39 14.72 -9.22 -0.17
N SER A 40 15.43 -9.87 0.74
CA SER A 40 14.83 -10.58 1.87
C SER A 40 14.01 -9.70 2.80
N LEU A 41 14.17 -8.37 2.75
CA LEU A 41 13.38 -7.43 3.54
C LEU A 41 12.02 -7.12 2.93
N ILE A 42 11.84 -7.39 1.65
CA ILE A 42 10.62 -7.03 0.92
C ILE A 42 9.41 -7.81 1.45
N GLU A 43 9.51 -9.13 1.55
CA GLU A 43 8.39 -9.96 1.99
C GLU A 43 7.90 -9.64 3.41
N PRO A 44 8.78 -9.52 4.43
CA PRO A 44 8.33 -9.09 5.76
C PRO A 44 7.70 -7.70 5.76
N ALA A 45 8.23 -6.77 4.97
CA ALA A 45 7.69 -5.42 4.86
C ALA A 45 6.29 -5.43 4.25
N VAL A 46 6.06 -6.20 3.19
CA VAL A 46 4.75 -6.35 2.55
C VAL A 46 3.74 -6.94 3.54
N ARG A 47 4.10 -7.98 4.27
CA ARG A 47 3.23 -8.59 5.29
C ARG A 47 2.81 -7.58 6.35
N LYS A 48 3.75 -6.76 6.81
CA LYS A 48 3.48 -5.72 7.80
C LYS A 48 2.53 -4.66 7.26
N VAL A 49 2.76 -4.20 6.03
CA VAL A 49 1.91 -3.21 5.36
C VAL A 49 0.47 -3.72 5.22
N LEU A 50 0.30 -4.98 4.80
CA LEU A 50 -1.02 -5.57 4.63
C LEU A 50 -1.83 -5.64 5.92
N LYS A 51 -1.16 -5.67 7.08
CA LYS A 51 -1.78 -5.79 8.40
C LYS A 51 -1.95 -4.45 9.12
N LEU A 52 -1.46 -3.34 8.56
CA LEU A 52 -1.61 -2.03 9.19
C LEU A 52 -3.10 -1.64 9.25
N ARG A 53 -3.55 -1.22 10.43
CA ARG A 53 -4.95 -0.85 10.69
C ARG A 53 -5.17 0.64 10.43
N ILE A 54 -5.03 1.05 9.18
CA ILE A 54 -5.12 2.47 8.81
C ILE A 54 -6.41 2.84 8.08
N PHE A 55 -7.34 1.89 7.90
CA PHE A 55 -8.62 2.15 7.25
C PHE A 55 -9.74 2.29 8.29
N ALA A 56 -10.66 3.21 8.03
CA ALA A 56 -11.76 3.47 8.94
C ALA A 56 -12.77 2.31 8.95
N ASP A 57 -13.22 1.96 10.14
CA ASP A 57 -14.31 1.01 10.36
C ASP A 57 -15.67 1.73 10.36
N VAL A 58 -16.73 1.02 10.72
CA VAL A 58 -18.10 1.58 10.78
C VAL A 58 -18.25 2.68 11.83
N HIS A 59 -17.33 2.79 12.77
CA HIS A 59 -17.30 3.83 13.80
C HIS A 59 -16.33 4.96 13.48
N ASP A 60 -15.84 5.01 12.24
CA ASP A 60 -14.86 6.00 11.76
C ASP A 60 -13.55 5.99 12.56
N LYS A 61 -13.15 4.81 13.03
CA LYS A 61 -11.87 4.59 13.71
C LYS A 61 -10.92 3.82 12.79
N MET A 62 -9.63 4.18 12.81
CA MET A 62 -8.61 3.45 12.06
C MET A 62 -8.34 2.10 12.70
N ASN A 63 -9.10 1.10 12.31
CA ASN A 63 -9.09 -0.23 12.90
C ASN A 63 -9.01 -1.36 11.89
N LEU A 64 -9.18 -1.09 10.60
CA LEU A 64 -9.18 -2.09 9.55
C LEU A 64 -7.87 -2.07 8.78
N SER A 65 -7.37 -3.25 8.44
CA SER A 65 -6.21 -3.43 7.57
C SER A 65 -6.65 -3.49 6.09
N LEU A 66 -5.67 -3.46 5.19
CA LEU A 66 -5.94 -3.64 3.75
C LEU A 66 -6.62 -4.98 3.48
N LEU A 67 -6.22 -6.04 4.17
CA LEU A 67 -6.84 -7.36 4.04
C LEU A 67 -8.29 -7.36 4.50
N ASP A 68 -8.60 -6.63 5.58
CA ASP A 68 -9.97 -6.55 6.11
C ASP A 68 -10.94 -5.91 5.13
N ILE A 69 -10.50 -4.92 4.38
CA ILE A 69 -11.35 -4.21 3.41
C ILE A 69 -11.27 -4.79 2.00
N SER A 70 -10.48 -5.85 1.80
CA SER A 70 -10.18 -6.39 0.47
C SER A 70 -9.70 -5.32 -0.50
N GLY A 71 -8.86 -4.41 0.00
CA GLY A 71 -8.39 -3.26 -0.75
C GLY A 71 -7.29 -3.58 -1.74
N GLY A 72 -7.03 -2.66 -2.67
CA GLY A 72 -5.93 -2.74 -3.61
C GLY A 72 -4.63 -2.22 -3.03
N LEU A 73 -3.51 -2.71 -3.53
CA LEU A 73 -2.16 -2.26 -3.18
C LEU A 73 -1.42 -1.85 -4.46
N MET A 74 -0.86 -0.66 -4.43
CA MET A 74 -0.10 -0.15 -5.57
C MET A 74 1.27 0.37 -5.12
#